data_8c4a1a818877853570cea76afd0adb2f
#
_entry.id   8c4a1a818877853570cea76afd0adb2f
#
_cell.length_a   1.000
_cell.length_b   1.000
_cell.length_c   1.000
_cell.angle_alpha   90.00
_cell.angle_beta   90.00
_cell.angle_gamma   90.00
#
_symmetry.space_group_name_H-M   'P 1'
#
loop_
_entity.id
_entity.type
_entity.pdbx_description
1 polymer ?
#
loop_
_entity_poly.entity_id
_entity_poly.type
_entity_poly.pdbx_seq_one_letter_code
_entity_poly.pdbx_strand_id
1 'polypeptide(L)'
;SLTDAQFRQRVTDIIIAAQRAYWDLVYALRNLQIQREAVRDARKQLEHNKRLVSEGMLAPIDVVAAEAQISGFEQSVYSALDDVGRAENNLKNLVAENREAPIWRVAIVPSESVELAPPQVALADAMQYALKSRPELSSSDVAREINEIEQRFAREQTKSQVDLVASYSMVGLAGPQTSSTGTNPLTAQNA
;
A
#
# COMPACT_ATOMS: atom_id res chain seq x y z
N SER A 1 14.53 3.80 15.96
CA SER A 1 13.22 3.64 16.62
C SER A 1 12.30 2.79 15.77
N LEU A 2 11.30 2.14 16.38
CA LEU A 2 10.30 1.32 15.68
C LEU A 2 9.61 2.13 14.56
N THR A 3 9.29 3.37 14.82
CA THR A 3 8.66 4.32 13.87
C THR A 3 9.54 4.58 12.64
N ASP A 4 10.86 4.67 12.80
CA ASP A 4 11.79 4.89 11.68
C ASP A 4 11.88 3.64 10.78
N ALA A 5 11.94 2.45 11.36
CA ALA A 5 11.93 1.19 10.59
C ALA A 5 10.60 1.00 9.82
N GLN A 6 9.46 1.27 10.46
CA GLN A 6 8.14 1.23 9.83
C GLN A 6 7.99 2.26 8.72
N PHE A 7 8.53 3.47 8.91
CA PHE A 7 8.53 4.50 7.86
C PHE A 7 9.34 4.06 6.64
N ARG A 8 10.56 3.54 6.83
CA ARG A 8 11.39 3.04 5.74
C ARG A 8 10.72 1.89 4.99
N GLN A 9 10.11 0.96 5.72
CA GLN A 9 9.34 -0.13 5.12
C GLN A 9 8.22 0.41 4.26
N ARG A 10 7.42 1.34 4.79
CA ARG A 10 6.30 1.95 4.05
C ARG A 10 6.74 2.66 2.78
N VAL A 11 7.85 3.41 2.83
CA VAL A 11 8.42 4.07 1.64
C VAL A 11 8.85 3.04 0.60
N THR A 12 9.53 1.97 1.03
CA THR A 12 9.97 0.90 0.13
C THR A 12 8.77 0.21 -0.53
N ASP A 13 7.72 -0.10 0.22
CA ASP A 13 6.50 -0.73 -0.30
C ASP A 13 5.81 0.15 -1.35
N ILE A 14 5.74 1.47 -1.11
CA ILE A 14 5.14 2.41 -2.07
C ILE A 14 5.99 2.49 -3.35
N ILE A 15 7.32 2.54 -3.25
CA ILE A 15 8.20 2.56 -4.41
C ILE A 15 8.04 1.28 -5.24
N ILE A 16 8.03 0.11 -4.58
CA ILE A 16 7.82 -1.18 -5.26
C ILE A 16 6.44 -1.23 -5.91
N ALA A 17 5.39 -0.75 -5.24
CA ALA A 17 4.04 -0.70 -5.79
C ALA A 17 3.97 0.21 -7.03
N ALA A 18 4.61 1.38 -6.99
CA ALA A 18 4.67 2.29 -8.12
C ALA A 18 5.45 1.69 -9.32
N GLN A 19 6.58 1.02 -9.06
CA GLN A 19 7.33 0.32 -10.09
C GLN A 19 6.51 -0.80 -10.75
N ARG A 20 5.79 -1.60 -9.95
CA ARG A 20 4.90 -2.64 -10.48
C ARG A 20 3.79 -2.04 -11.34
N ALA A 21 3.10 -1.02 -10.84
CA ALA A 21 2.04 -0.35 -11.58
C ALA A 21 2.55 0.28 -12.90
N TYR A 22 3.79 0.79 -12.91
CA TYR A 22 4.43 1.29 -14.13
C TYR A 22 4.63 0.16 -15.16
N TRP A 23 5.17 -0.99 -14.76
CA TRP A 23 5.38 -2.13 -15.64
C TRP A 23 4.07 -2.78 -16.10
N ASP A 24 3.04 -2.78 -15.24
CA ASP A 24 1.69 -3.21 -15.62
C ASP A 24 1.11 -2.32 -16.73
N LEU A 25 1.32 -1.00 -16.65
CA LEU A 25 0.93 -0.07 -17.72
C LEU A 25 1.71 -0.32 -19.02
N VAL A 26 3.03 -0.53 -18.93
CA VAL A 26 3.86 -0.87 -20.09
C VAL A 26 3.35 -2.16 -20.76
N TYR A 27 3.05 -3.17 -19.97
CA TYR A 27 2.49 -4.43 -20.46
C TYR A 27 1.13 -4.23 -21.14
N ALA A 28 0.21 -3.51 -20.50
CA ALA A 28 -1.12 -3.24 -21.04
C ALA A 28 -1.06 -2.49 -22.38
N LEU A 29 -0.18 -1.48 -22.50
CA LEU A 29 0.03 -0.75 -23.76
C LEU A 29 0.61 -1.65 -24.87
N ARG A 30 1.55 -2.50 -24.54
CA ARG A 30 2.11 -3.47 -25.49
C ARG A 30 1.07 -4.48 -25.93
N ASN A 31 0.29 -5.01 -25.00
CA ASN A 31 -0.81 -5.92 -25.33
C ASN A 31 -1.83 -5.25 -26.26
N LEU A 32 -2.23 -4.01 -25.98
CA LEU A 32 -3.12 -3.24 -26.85
C LEU A 32 -2.54 -3.10 -28.28
N GLN A 33 -1.24 -2.82 -28.38
CA GLN A 33 -0.57 -2.76 -29.69
C GLN A 33 -0.67 -4.10 -30.43
N ILE A 34 -0.39 -5.21 -29.76
CA ILE A 34 -0.46 -6.55 -30.33
C ILE A 34 -1.88 -6.86 -30.81
N GLN A 35 -2.91 -6.56 -30.01
CA GLN A 35 -4.30 -6.81 -30.40
C GLN A 35 -4.71 -5.97 -31.63
N ARG A 36 -4.27 -4.73 -31.72
CA ARG A 36 -4.50 -3.87 -32.89
C ARG A 36 -3.79 -4.40 -34.13
N GLU A 37 -2.58 -4.94 -33.99
CA GLU A 37 -1.85 -5.59 -35.08
C GLU A 37 -2.55 -6.87 -35.54
N ALA A 38 -3.08 -7.66 -34.60
CA ALA A 38 -3.86 -8.88 -34.93
C ALA A 38 -5.11 -8.53 -35.75
N VAL A 39 -5.87 -7.48 -35.38
CA VAL A 39 -7.00 -7.01 -36.17
C VAL A 39 -6.57 -6.59 -37.59
N ARG A 40 -5.47 -5.83 -37.68
CA ARG A 40 -4.96 -5.38 -38.99
C ARG A 40 -4.57 -6.56 -39.88
N ASP A 41 -3.90 -7.58 -39.33
CA ASP A 41 -3.45 -8.72 -40.09
C ASP A 41 -4.61 -9.68 -40.45
N ALA A 42 -5.59 -9.83 -39.53
CA ALA A 42 -6.83 -10.56 -39.84
C ALA A 42 -7.63 -9.90 -40.99
N ARG A 43 -7.67 -8.57 -41.04
CA ARG A 43 -8.31 -7.84 -42.14
C ARG A 43 -7.58 -8.06 -43.47
N LYS A 44 -6.24 -8.11 -43.50
CA LYS A 44 -5.49 -8.47 -44.70
C LYS A 44 -5.78 -9.91 -45.15
N GLN A 45 -5.90 -10.83 -44.20
CA GLN A 45 -6.26 -12.22 -44.49
C GLN A 45 -7.67 -12.31 -45.07
N LEU A 46 -8.63 -11.55 -44.52
CA LEU A 46 -9.99 -11.49 -45.07
C LEU A 46 -9.98 -11.02 -46.54
N GLU A 47 -9.24 -9.97 -46.86
CA GLU A 47 -9.13 -9.49 -48.26
C GLU A 47 -8.45 -10.51 -49.19
N HIS A 48 -7.50 -11.29 -48.68
CA HIS A 48 -6.90 -12.39 -49.39
C HIS A 48 -7.92 -13.51 -49.64
N ASN A 49 -8.67 -13.90 -48.61
CA ASN A 49 -9.72 -14.92 -48.72
C ASN A 49 -10.81 -14.53 -49.74
N LYS A 50 -11.28 -13.26 -49.72
CA LYS A 50 -12.23 -12.75 -50.68
C LYS A 50 -11.77 -12.89 -52.14
N ARG A 51 -10.48 -12.60 -52.40
CA ARG A 51 -9.90 -12.81 -53.75
C ARG A 51 -9.92 -14.28 -54.14
N LEU A 52 -9.47 -15.18 -53.26
CA LEU A 52 -9.46 -16.62 -53.51
C LEU A 52 -10.87 -17.16 -53.77
N VAL A 53 -11.88 -16.67 -53.05
CA VAL A 53 -13.29 -17.04 -53.32
C VAL A 53 -13.73 -16.54 -54.68
N SER A 54 -13.35 -15.32 -55.10
CA SER A 54 -13.70 -14.77 -56.42
C SER A 54 -13.06 -15.54 -57.56
N GLU A 55 -11.89 -16.18 -57.32
CA GLU A 55 -11.17 -17.00 -58.22
C GLU A 55 -11.61 -18.49 -58.19
N GLY A 56 -12.58 -18.83 -57.32
CA GLY A 56 -13.11 -20.19 -57.14
C GLY A 56 -12.16 -21.15 -56.40
N MET A 57 -11.11 -20.65 -55.78
CA MET A 57 -10.10 -21.44 -55.06
C MET A 57 -10.44 -21.61 -53.56
N LEU A 58 -11.40 -20.89 -53.01
CA LEU A 58 -11.83 -20.98 -51.61
C LEU A 58 -13.35 -20.97 -51.54
N ALA A 59 -13.91 -21.58 -50.48
CA ALA A 59 -15.34 -21.59 -50.26
C ALA A 59 -15.84 -20.26 -49.63
N PRO A 60 -17.04 -19.79 -49.98
CA PRO A 60 -17.59 -18.55 -49.39
C PRO A 60 -17.70 -18.59 -47.87
N ILE A 61 -17.85 -19.76 -47.26
CA ILE A 61 -17.92 -19.94 -45.82
C ILE A 61 -16.62 -19.48 -45.11
N ASP A 62 -15.47 -19.59 -45.77
CA ASP A 62 -14.18 -19.19 -45.24
C ASP A 62 -14.06 -17.66 -45.08
N VAL A 63 -14.80 -16.89 -45.91
CA VAL A 63 -14.92 -15.45 -45.76
C VAL A 63 -15.72 -15.11 -44.49
N VAL A 64 -16.84 -15.79 -44.24
CA VAL A 64 -17.65 -15.59 -43.05
C VAL A 64 -16.89 -15.96 -41.77
N ALA A 65 -16.12 -17.05 -41.81
CA ALA A 65 -15.26 -17.44 -40.70
C ALA A 65 -14.19 -16.39 -40.40
N ALA A 66 -13.56 -15.81 -41.43
CA ALA A 66 -12.56 -14.73 -41.25
C ALA A 66 -13.21 -13.45 -40.70
N GLU A 67 -14.44 -13.08 -41.12
CA GLU A 67 -15.17 -11.94 -40.56
C GLU A 67 -15.53 -12.14 -39.07
N ALA A 68 -15.96 -13.36 -38.70
CA ALA A 68 -16.19 -13.71 -37.29
C ALA A 68 -14.90 -13.62 -36.45
N GLN A 69 -13.78 -14.07 -37.00
CA GLN A 69 -12.48 -13.94 -36.32
C GLN A 69 -12.06 -12.49 -36.10
N ILE A 70 -12.27 -11.60 -37.05
CA ILE A 70 -12.00 -10.15 -36.90
C ILE A 70 -12.83 -9.59 -35.75
N SER A 71 -14.12 -9.91 -35.68
CA SER A 71 -14.98 -9.47 -34.59
C SER A 71 -14.47 -9.90 -33.21
N GLY A 72 -13.92 -11.13 -33.10
CA GLY A 72 -13.28 -11.62 -31.89
C GLY A 72 -12.01 -10.83 -31.52
N PHE A 73 -11.18 -10.50 -32.50
CA PHE A 73 -10.00 -9.65 -32.26
C PHE A 73 -10.36 -8.20 -31.90
N GLU A 74 -11.40 -7.64 -32.52
CA GLU A 74 -11.92 -6.31 -32.17
C GLU A 74 -12.42 -6.26 -30.72
N GLN A 75 -13.12 -7.30 -30.27
CA GLN A 75 -13.50 -7.43 -28.87
C GLN A 75 -12.27 -7.44 -27.93
N SER A 76 -11.21 -8.16 -28.32
CA SER A 76 -9.94 -8.20 -27.57
C SER A 76 -9.27 -6.83 -27.50
N VAL A 77 -9.37 -6.00 -28.55
CA VAL A 77 -8.90 -4.60 -28.53
C VAL A 77 -9.64 -3.76 -27.48
N TYR A 78 -10.97 -3.89 -27.39
CA TYR A 78 -11.73 -3.16 -26.38
C TYR A 78 -11.39 -3.61 -24.96
N SER A 79 -11.18 -4.91 -24.73
CA SER A 79 -10.72 -5.42 -23.44
C SER A 79 -9.33 -4.85 -23.09
N ALA A 80 -8.40 -4.85 -24.05
CA ALA A 80 -7.06 -4.31 -23.83
C ALA A 80 -7.07 -2.78 -23.58
N LEU A 81 -7.99 -2.04 -24.19
CA LEU A 81 -8.17 -0.61 -23.91
C LEU A 81 -8.62 -0.35 -22.46
N ASP A 82 -9.54 -1.20 -21.96
CA ASP A 82 -9.99 -1.11 -20.57
C ASP A 82 -8.85 -1.46 -19.59
N ASP A 83 -8.03 -2.47 -19.92
CA ASP A 83 -6.86 -2.83 -19.13
C ASP A 83 -5.84 -1.69 -19.06
N VAL A 84 -5.59 -0.97 -20.16
CA VAL A 84 -4.75 0.23 -20.18
C VAL A 84 -5.32 1.30 -19.26
N GLY A 85 -6.62 1.57 -19.34
CA GLY A 85 -7.28 2.56 -18.47
C GLY A 85 -7.16 2.22 -16.99
N ARG A 86 -7.31 0.94 -16.65
CA ARG A 86 -7.14 0.46 -15.27
C ARG A 86 -5.71 0.57 -14.77
N ALA A 87 -4.75 0.15 -15.58
CA ALA A 87 -3.32 0.22 -15.22
C ALA A 87 -2.86 1.67 -15.06
N GLU A 88 -3.27 2.57 -15.98
CA GLU A 88 -2.96 4.00 -15.90
C GLU A 88 -3.54 4.64 -14.65
N ASN A 89 -4.82 4.36 -14.35
CA ASN A 89 -5.48 4.89 -13.15
C ASN A 89 -4.84 4.34 -11.86
N ASN A 90 -4.43 3.08 -11.85
CA ASN A 90 -3.71 2.50 -10.72
C ASN A 90 -2.38 3.21 -10.46
N LEU A 91 -1.58 3.44 -11.51
CA LEU A 91 -0.34 4.20 -11.40
C LEU A 91 -0.57 5.63 -10.93
N LYS A 92 -1.57 6.33 -11.50
CA LYS A 92 -1.94 7.69 -11.08
C LYS A 92 -2.34 7.77 -9.61
N ASN A 93 -3.09 6.79 -9.11
CA ASN A 93 -3.47 6.72 -7.69
C ASN A 93 -2.27 6.60 -6.74
N LEU A 94 -1.17 5.97 -7.19
CA LEU A 94 0.04 5.80 -6.38
C LEU A 94 0.96 7.03 -6.41
N VAL A 95 0.93 7.80 -7.51
CA VAL A 95 1.89 8.89 -7.77
C VAL A 95 1.25 10.28 -7.53
N ALA A 96 -0.06 10.40 -7.70
CA ALA A 96 -0.76 11.68 -7.54
C ALA A 96 -0.90 12.06 -6.06
N GLU A 97 -0.57 13.32 -5.73
CA GLU A 97 -0.75 13.86 -4.38
C GLU A 97 -2.25 13.95 -3.98
N ASN A 98 -3.10 14.27 -4.96
CA ASN A 98 -4.53 14.42 -4.75
C ASN A 98 -5.30 14.19 -6.06
N ARG A 99 -6.63 14.20 -5.98
CA ARG A 99 -7.51 14.00 -7.14
C ARG A 99 -7.58 15.19 -8.11
N GLU A 100 -7.07 16.33 -7.73
CA GLU A 100 -7.04 17.55 -8.54
C GLU A 100 -5.72 17.71 -9.29
N ALA A 101 -4.74 16.85 -9.01
CA ALA A 101 -3.41 16.90 -9.62
C ALA A 101 -3.48 16.85 -11.15
N PRO A 102 -2.66 17.64 -11.86
CA PRO A 102 -2.68 17.72 -13.33
C PRO A 102 -2.47 16.37 -14.03
N ILE A 103 -1.81 15.42 -13.38
CA ILE A 103 -1.53 14.08 -13.91
C ILE A 103 -2.80 13.31 -14.31
N TRP A 104 -3.95 13.61 -13.69
CA TRP A 104 -5.22 12.98 -14.04
C TRP A 104 -5.74 13.35 -15.43
N ARG A 105 -5.29 14.48 -15.97
CA ARG A 105 -5.75 15.01 -17.26
C ARG A 105 -4.83 14.63 -18.43
N VAL A 106 -3.68 14.03 -18.16
CA VAL A 106 -2.71 13.64 -19.18
C VAL A 106 -2.55 12.13 -19.24
N ALA A 107 -2.34 11.61 -20.46
CA ALA A 107 -1.99 10.20 -20.65
C ALA A 107 -0.53 9.96 -20.28
N ILE A 108 -0.26 8.86 -19.57
CA ILE A 108 1.12 8.46 -19.25
C ILE A 108 1.66 7.64 -20.40
N VAL A 109 2.76 8.12 -21.00
CA VAL A 109 3.46 7.40 -22.06
C VAL A 109 4.82 6.93 -21.53
N PRO A 110 5.01 5.63 -21.33
CA PRO A 110 6.31 5.07 -20.95
C PRO A 110 7.35 5.33 -22.05
N SER A 111 8.52 5.83 -21.65
CA SER A 111 9.62 6.16 -22.58
C SER A 111 10.71 5.09 -22.62
N GLU A 112 10.73 4.17 -21.66
CA GLU A 112 11.78 3.16 -21.54
C GLU A 112 11.55 1.96 -22.45
N SER A 113 12.64 1.48 -23.09
CA SER A 113 12.66 0.19 -23.74
C SER A 113 12.85 -0.93 -22.71
N VAL A 114 12.06 -1.98 -22.82
CA VAL A 114 12.20 -3.16 -21.93
C VAL A 114 13.44 -3.94 -22.37
N GLU A 115 14.55 -3.76 -21.66
CA GLU A 115 15.68 -4.68 -21.73
C GLU A 115 15.50 -5.79 -20.70
N LEU A 116 15.18 -6.98 -21.15
CA LEU A 116 15.04 -8.17 -20.30
C LEU A 116 16.42 -8.80 -20.06
N ALA A 117 17.27 -8.11 -19.32
CA ALA A 117 18.49 -8.71 -18.78
C ALA A 117 18.25 -9.09 -17.31
N PRO A 118 17.97 -10.38 -17.00
CA PRO A 118 17.80 -10.80 -15.62
C PRO A 118 19.11 -10.55 -14.87
N PRO A 119 19.06 -9.90 -13.70
CA PRO A 119 20.26 -9.70 -12.88
C PRO A 119 20.82 -11.06 -12.48
N GLN A 120 22.08 -11.33 -12.83
CA GLN A 120 22.78 -12.53 -12.42
C GLN A 120 23.32 -12.34 -11.00
N VAL A 121 22.48 -12.56 -10.01
CA VAL A 121 22.85 -12.49 -8.59
C VAL A 121 22.86 -13.91 -8.05
N ALA A 122 24.00 -14.34 -7.48
CA ALA A 122 24.07 -15.63 -6.80
C ALA A 122 23.13 -15.64 -5.59
N LEU A 123 22.43 -16.76 -5.37
CA LEU A 123 21.44 -16.88 -4.27
C LEU A 123 22.05 -16.53 -2.91
N ALA A 124 23.30 -16.95 -2.64
CA ALA A 124 23.98 -16.66 -1.39
C ALA A 124 24.18 -15.15 -1.16
N ASP A 125 24.57 -14.41 -2.21
CA ASP A 125 24.78 -12.98 -2.13
C ASP A 125 23.45 -12.23 -1.95
N ALA A 126 22.39 -12.67 -2.67
CA ALA A 126 21.05 -12.14 -2.52
C ALA A 126 20.51 -12.35 -1.09
N MET A 127 20.75 -13.52 -0.49
CA MET A 127 20.35 -13.81 0.89
C MET A 127 21.11 -12.93 1.89
N GLN A 128 22.41 -12.79 1.74
CA GLN A 128 23.23 -11.93 2.63
C GLN A 128 22.79 -10.46 2.53
N TYR A 129 22.52 -9.98 1.33
CA TYR A 129 22.03 -8.63 1.12
C TYR A 129 20.66 -8.43 1.76
N ALA A 130 19.75 -9.39 1.58
CA ALA A 130 18.42 -9.35 2.18
C ALA A 130 18.48 -9.31 3.71
N LEU A 131 19.32 -10.14 4.34
CA LEU A 131 19.49 -10.16 5.80
C LEU A 131 20.01 -8.84 6.36
N LYS A 132 20.83 -8.11 5.60
CA LYS A 132 21.38 -6.81 6.02
C LYS A 132 20.45 -5.63 5.77
N SER A 133 19.63 -5.72 4.72
CA SER A 133 18.92 -4.54 4.17
C SER A 133 17.43 -4.55 4.43
N ARG A 134 16.84 -5.67 4.91
CA ARG A 134 15.39 -5.76 5.13
C ARG A 134 14.96 -5.00 6.39
N PRO A 135 14.12 -3.95 6.24
CA PRO A 135 13.63 -3.18 7.38
C PRO A 135 12.80 -4.01 8.36
N GLU A 136 12.15 -5.09 7.87
CA GLU A 136 11.33 -5.99 8.68
C GLU A 136 12.13 -6.69 9.78
N LEU A 137 13.39 -7.05 9.49
CA LEU A 137 14.29 -7.67 10.47
C LEU A 137 14.65 -6.67 11.57
N SER A 138 14.98 -5.44 11.20
CA SER A 138 15.24 -4.36 12.17
C SER A 138 14.00 -4.06 13.03
N SER A 139 12.81 -4.08 12.42
CA SER A 139 11.53 -3.90 13.12
C SER A 139 11.29 -5.03 14.13
N SER A 140 11.59 -6.27 13.76
CA SER A 140 11.47 -7.45 14.63
C SER A 140 12.44 -7.42 15.82
N ASP A 141 13.68 -6.94 15.61
CA ASP A 141 14.66 -6.78 16.69
C ASP A 141 14.21 -5.72 17.71
N VAL A 142 13.68 -4.58 17.23
CA VAL A 142 13.13 -3.55 18.12
C VAL A 142 11.89 -4.06 18.86
N ALA A 143 11.00 -4.81 18.20
CA ALA A 143 9.85 -5.41 18.85
C ALA A 143 10.25 -6.39 19.96
N ARG A 144 11.31 -7.19 19.73
CA ARG A 144 11.87 -8.08 20.76
C ARG A 144 12.40 -7.29 21.96
N GLU A 145 13.14 -6.20 21.73
CA GLU A 145 13.63 -5.33 22.79
C GLU A 145 12.51 -4.72 23.62
N ILE A 146 11.43 -4.26 22.97
CA ILE A 146 10.22 -3.75 23.64
C ILE A 146 9.62 -4.85 24.53
N ASN A 147 9.42 -6.04 24.01
CA ASN A 147 8.87 -7.17 24.76
C ASN A 147 9.76 -7.54 25.98
N GLU A 148 11.08 -7.47 25.86
CA GLU A 148 12.00 -7.69 26.98
C GLU A 148 11.85 -6.61 28.07
N ILE A 149 11.65 -5.36 27.67
CA ILE A 149 11.39 -4.23 28.61
C ILE A 149 10.06 -4.44 29.30
N GLU A 150 8.98 -4.75 28.56
CA GLU A 150 7.65 -5.02 29.12
C GLU A 150 7.68 -6.22 30.08
N GLN A 151 8.42 -7.26 29.76
CA GLN A 151 8.59 -8.43 30.64
C GLN A 151 9.32 -8.05 31.93
N ARG A 152 10.37 -7.21 31.86
CA ARG A 152 11.03 -6.68 33.07
C ARG A 152 10.08 -5.85 33.89
N PHE A 153 9.36 -4.94 33.27
CA PHE A 153 8.36 -4.11 33.93
C PHE A 153 7.28 -4.96 34.64
N ALA A 154 6.72 -5.95 33.96
CA ALA A 154 5.74 -6.86 34.55
C ALA A 154 6.31 -7.64 35.74
N ARG A 155 7.57 -8.08 35.66
CA ARG A 155 8.25 -8.74 36.78
C ARG A 155 8.48 -7.81 37.96
N GLU A 156 8.81 -6.53 37.72
CA GLU A 156 8.95 -5.54 38.79
C GLU A 156 7.62 -5.26 39.48
N GLN A 157 6.52 -5.21 38.73
CA GLN A 157 5.18 -5.03 39.31
C GLN A 157 4.70 -6.20 40.14
N THR A 158 5.26 -7.41 39.99
CA THR A 158 4.93 -8.56 40.86
C THR A 158 5.68 -8.54 42.19
N LYS A 159 6.68 -7.66 42.35
CA LYS A 159 7.37 -7.46 43.61
C LYS A 159 6.48 -6.67 44.57
N SER A 160 6.48 -7.09 45.85
CA SER A 160 5.74 -6.35 46.89
C SER A 160 6.27 -4.94 47.04
N GLN A 161 5.41 -3.96 46.81
CA GLN A 161 5.74 -2.55 47.08
C GLN A 161 5.36 -2.22 48.53
N VAL A 162 6.33 -1.75 49.27
CA VAL A 162 6.11 -1.27 50.65
C VAL A 162 6.44 0.20 50.67
N ASP A 163 5.41 1.02 50.77
CA ASP A 163 5.54 2.47 50.91
C ASP A 163 5.29 2.90 52.34
N LEU A 164 6.24 3.61 52.94
CA LEU A 164 6.06 4.28 54.20
C LEU A 164 5.66 5.74 53.96
N VAL A 165 4.40 6.07 54.25
CA VAL A 165 3.90 7.44 54.12
C VAL A 165 3.76 8.06 55.55
N ALA A 166 4.53 9.07 55.83
CA ALA A 166 4.39 9.86 57.04
C ALA A 166 3.99 11.29 56.69
N SER A 167 2.89 11.79 57.28
CA SER A 167 2.46 13.15 57.13
C SER A 167 2.35 13.85 58.50
N TYR A 168 2.94 15.03 58.60
CA TYR A 168 2.83 15.89 59.78
C TYR A 168 2.16 17.20 59.37
N SER A 169 1.03 17.51 59.97
CA SER A 169 0.34 18.80 59.73
C SER A 169 0.21 19.62 61.03
N MET A 170 0.66 20.83 60.96
CA MET A 170 0.39 21.84 62.04
C MET A 170 -0.70 22.77 61.54
N VAL A 171 -1.76 22.86 62.35
CA VAL A 171 -2.83 23.83 62.12
C VAL A 171 -2.69 24.96 63.16
N GLY A 172 -2.34 26.13 62.70
CA GLY A 172 -2.33 27.35 63.50
C GLY A 172 -3.62 28.12 63.31
N LEU A 173 -4.34 28.43 64.43
CA LEU A 173 -5.45 29.34 64.42
C LEU A 173 -4.92 30.71 64.82
N ALA A 174 -4.91 31.64 63.89
CA ALA A 174 -4.56 33.06 64.16
C ALA A 174 -5.79 33.94 63.93
N GLY A 175 -6.20 34.70 64.96
CA GLY A 175 -7.29 35.64 64.84
C GLY A 175 -7.64 36.22 66.21
N PRO A 176 -8.26 37.39 66.29
CA PRO A 176 -8.70 37.97 67.57
C PRO A 176 -9.78 37.03 68.17
N GLN A 177 -9.59 36.64 69.43
CA GLN A 177 -10.62 35.95 70.23
C GLN A 177 -11.83 36.86 70.41
N THR A 178 -12.87 36.59 69.65
CA THR A 178 -14.19 37.12 70.02
C THR A 178 -14.74 36.18 71.06
N SER A 179 -14.78 36.70 72.31
CA SER A 179 -15.49 36.05 73.40
C SER A 179 -16.99 36.04 73.09
N SER A 180 -17.44 35.03 72.35
CA SER A 180 -18.87 34.77 72.29
C SER A 180 -19.25 34.10 73.58
N THR A 181 -20.02 34.80 74.48
CA THR A 181 -20.76 34.25 75.57
C THR A 181 -21.90 33.37 75.06
N GLY A 182 -21.50 32.31 74.34
CA GLY A 182 -22.42 31.30 73.86
C GLY A 182 -22.18 30.04 74.66
N THR A 183 -23.18 29.60 75.39
CA THR A 183 -23.23 28.33 76.11
C THR A 183 -22.85 27.22 75.18
N ASN A 184 -21.79 26.52 75.50
CA ASN A 184 -21.35 25.33 74.73
C ASN A 184 -22.49 24.29 74.82
N PRO A 185 -23.11 23.94 73.67
CA PRO A 185 -24.24 22.99 73.68
C PRO A 185 -23.88 21.59 74.18
N LEU A 186 -22.60 21.27 74.29
CA LEU A 186 -22.13 19.96 74.77
C LEU A 186 -22.04 19.89 76.35
N THR A 187 -22.15 20.96 77.03
CA THR A 187 -22.15 20.97 78.53
C THR A 187 -23.54 21.10 79.13
N ALA A 188 -24.61 21.24 78.32
CA ALA A 188 -25.97 21.41 78.78
C ALA A 188 -26.74 20.08 78.98
N GLN A 189 -26.09 18.92 78.89
CA GLN A 189 -26.76 17.64 79.02
C GLN A 189 -26.50 16.86 80.31
N ASN A 190 -25.84 17.44 81.30
CA ASN A 190 -25.65 16.82 82.61
C ASN A 190 -25.93 17.86 83.80
N ALA A 191 -27.17 18.27 83.86
CA ALA A 191 -27.74 18.84 85.06
C ALA A 191 -29.20 18.43 85.23
#